data_971ac11ebeeb915859a78e3da557d8b8
#
_entry.id   971ac11ebeeb915859a78e3da557d8b8
#
_cell.length_a   1.000
_cell.length_b   1.000
_cell.length_c   1.000
_cell.angle_alpha   90.00
_cell.angle_beta   90.00
_cell.angle_gamma   90.00
#
_symmetry.space_group_name_H-M   'P 1'
#
loop_
_entity.id
_entity.type
_entity.pdbx_description
1 polymer ?
#
loop_
_entity_poly.entity_id
_entity_poly.type
_entity_poly.pdbx_seq_one_letter_code
_entity_poly.pdbx_strand_id
1 'polypeptide(L)'
;MRGYSILTADYKIVVLGAGGVGKSSVTVQFVQGVYVESYDPTIEDSYRKSIEVDGRACDLEILDTAGVAQFTAMRELYIKSGKGFLLVYSVTDENSLTELLALREQVLRIKDSDNVPMVLIGNKSDLEEDRVLSVEDGVKVSQQWGSVPFYETSAMYKTNVDEAFIDVVRQIMLKEAQISAEKKQQKEMQKQQALEAGNQKGAVNGIAGIDSESVLKRNRQSVSSKNTKSRSKCCTIV
;
A
#
# COMPACT_ATOMS: atom_id res chain seq x y z
N MET A 1 21.17 -31.57 8.39
CA MET A 1 20.52 -30.33 8.82
C MET A 1 19.99 -29.63 7.58
N ARG A 2 18.67 -29.61 7.37
CA ARG A 2 18.07 -28.85 6.24
C ARG A 2 18.08 -27.38 6.66
N GLY A 3 18.89 -26.58 5.99
CA GLY A 3 18.92 -25.14 6.19
C GLY A 3 17.54 -24.58 5.78
N TYR A 4 16.79 -24.09 6.75
CA TYR A 4 15.66 -23.23 6.48
C TYR A 4 16.24 -21.94 5.90
N SER A 5 16.11 -21.75 4.59
CA SER A 5 16.28 -20.44 3.99
C SER A 5 15.15 -19.56 4.58
N ILE A 6 15.51 -18.74 5.55
CA ILE A 6 14.60 -17.67 6.02
C ILE A 6 14.46 -16.76 4.81
N LEU A 7 13.29 -16.77 4.18
CA LEU A 7 12.96 -15.81 3.13
C LEU A 7 12.90 -14.43 3.80
N THR A 8 14.00 -13.70 3.74
CA THR A 8 14.03 -12.30 4.13
C THR A 8 13.27 -11.49 3.09
N ALA A 9 12.47 -10.55 3.55
CA ALA A 9 11.76 -9.64 2.66
C ALA A 9 12.64 -8.41 2.41
N ASP A 10 12.85 -8.06 1.14
CA ASP A 10 13.61 -6.87 0.74
C ASP A 10 12.68 -5.67 0.64
N TYR A 11 12.96 -4.63 1.42
CA TYR A 11 12.19 -3.39 1.43
C TYR A 11 13.06 -2.18 1.09
N LYS A 12 12.64 -1.45 0.04
CA LYS A 12 13.29 -0.19 -0.34
C LYS A 12 12.55 0.98 0.27
N ILE A 13 13.24 1.70 1.15
CA ILE A 13 12.74 2.90 1.83
C ILE A 13 13.45 4.12 1.25
N VAL A 14 12.70 5.16 0.92
CA VAL A 14 13.24 6.40 0.38
C VAL A 14 13.01 7.53 1.38
N VAL A 15 14.08 8.24 1.73
CA VAL A 15 14.05 9.38 2.65
C VAL A 15 13.99 10.66 1.82
N LEU A 16 12.92 11.42 1.97
CA LEU A 16 12.62 12.63 1.21
C LEU A 16 12.44 13.83 2.13
N GLY A 17 12.76 15.02 1.65
CA GLY A 17 12.62 16.28 2.38
C GLY A 17 13.56 17.35 1.85
N ALA A 18 13.43 18.57 2.32
CA ALA A 18 14.25 19.71 1.95
C ALA A 18 15.75 19.53 2.28
N GLY A 19 16.61 20.40 1.77
CA GLY A 19 18.03 20.44 2.15
C GLY A 19 18.19 20.81 3.63
N GLY A 20 19.18 20.22 4.30
CA GLY A 20 19.52 20.58 5.68
C GLY A 20 18.55 20.12 6.77
N VAL A 21 17.43 19.41 6.46
CA VAL A 21 16.48 18.92 7.47
C VAL A 21 17.01 17.74 8.30
N GLY A 22 18.15 17.15 7.89
CA GLY A 22 18.80 16.05 8.62
C GLY A 22 18.40 14.66 8.16
N LYS A 23 18.01 14.46 6.89
CA LYS A 23 17.72 13.14 6.30
C LYS A 23 18.86 12.16 6.48
N SER A 24 20.08 12.58 6.12
CA SER A 24 21.29 11.78 6.26
C SER A 24 21.61 11.47 7.73
N SER A 25 21.43 12.47 8.62
CA SER A 25 21.66 12.27 10.06
C SER A 25 20.72 11.23 10.66
N VAL A 26 19.42 11.28 10.32
CA VAL A 26 18.42 10.29 10.77
C VAL A 26 18.74 8.91 10.17
N THR A 27 19.12 8.85 8.91
CA THR A 27 19.46 7.58 8.24
C THR A 27 20.72 6.94 8.82
N VAL A 28 21.80 7.71 8.99
CA VAL A 28 23.06 7.23 9.58
C VAL A 28 22.85 6.82 11.03
N GLN A 29 22.09 7.60 11.81
CA GLN A 29 21.74 7.24 13.18
C GLN A 29 20.97 5.91 13.24
N PHE A 30 20.01 5.70 12.35
CA PHE A 30 19.30 4.43 12.26
C PHE A 30 20.22 3.27 11.88
N VAL A 31 21.03 3.43 10.81
CA VAL A 31 21.84 2.32 10.25
C VAL A 31 23.03 1.99 11.14
N GLN A 32 23.78 3.00 11.56
CA GLN A 32 25.09 2.85 12.22
C GLN A 32 25.03 3.14 13.72
N GLY A 33 23.99 3.81 14.22
CA GLY A 33 23.88 4.21 15.64
C GLY A 33 24.83 5.34 16.01
N VAL A 34 25.24 6.17 15.06
CA VAL A 34 26.14 7.30 15.29
C VAL A 34 25.49 8.60 14.76
N TYR A 35 25.82 9.71 15.44
CA TYR A 35 25.49 11.05 14.99
C TYR A 35 26.77 11.73 14.49
N VAL A 36 26.70 12.34 13.31
CA VAL A 36 27.80 13.04 12.67
C VAL A 36 27.43 14.53 12.61
N GLU A 37 28.16 15.37 13.31
CA GLU A 37 27.91 16.82 13.33
C GLU A 37 28.27 17.53 12.01
N SER A 38 29.26 17.00 11.29
CA SER A 38 29.72 17.63 10.05
C SER A 38 28.68 17.45 8.96
N TYR A 39 28.16 18.57 8.46
CA TYR A 39 27.27 18.55 7.30
C TYR A 39 28.10 18.52 6.01
N ASP A 40 27.98 17.40 5.28
CA ASP A 40 28.43 17.32 3.90
C ASP A 40 27.18 17.14 3.02
N PRO A 41 26.98 18.01 2.00
CA PRO A 41 25.80 17.92 1.15
C PRO A 41 25.73 16.56 0.46
N THR A 42 24.70 15.77 0.80
CA THR A 42 24.45 14.45 0.20
C THR A 42 24.04 14.61 -1.26
N ILE A 43 24.66 13.87 -2.16
CA ILE A 43 24.17 13.71 -3.53
C ILE A 43 23.15 12.58 -3.55
N GLU A 44 23.55 11.40 -3.15
CA GLU A 44 22.74 10.21 -2.97
C GLU A 44 23.58 9.14 -2.27
N ASP A 45 23.05 8.57 -1.21
CA ASP A 45 23.65 7.43 -0.54
C ASP A 45 22.63 6.30 -0.36
N SER A 46 23.09 5.06 -0.57
CA SER A 46 22.29 3.87 -0.33
C SER A 46 22.88 3.06 0.82
N TYR A 47 22.08 2.81 1.82
CA TYR A 47 22.42 2.04 3.01
C TYR A 47 21.65 0.74 3.05
N ARG A 48 22.25 -0.30 3.65
CA ARG A 48 21.60 -1.58 3.90
C ARG A 48 21.64 -1.92 5.37
N LYS A 49 20.50 -2.41 5.88
CA LYS A 49 20.37 -2.86 7.26
C LYS A 49 19.38 -4.00 7.35
N SER A 50 19.78 -5.10 8.00
CA SER A 50 18.85 -6.18 8.35
C SER A 50 18.28 -5.90 9.73
N ILE A 51 16.95 -6.00 9.84
CA ILE A 51 16.21 -5.81 11.10
C ILE A 51 15.18 -6.93 11.27
N GLU A 52 14.65 -7.05 12.47
CA GLU A 52 13.50 -7.89 12.75
C GLU A 52 12.31 -7.01 13.14
N VAL A 53 11.20 -7.17 12.43
CA VAL A 53 9.94 -6.45 12.71
C VAL A 53 8.84 -7.49 12.91
N ASP A 54 8.21 -7.46 14.09
CA ASP A 54 7.10 -8.34 14.46
C ASP A 54 7.41 -9.84 14.21
N GLY A 55 8.65 -10.25 14.55
CA GLY A 55 9.13 -11.64 14.39
C GLY A 55 9.49 -12.04 12.97
N ARG A 56 9.61 -11.07 12.04
CA ARG A 56 10.02 -11.30 10.64
C ARG A 56 11.33 -10.60 10.33
N ALA A 57 12.27 -11.35 9.79
CA ALA A 57 13.52 -10.78 9.29
C ALA A 57 13.27 -10.01 7.99
N CYS A 58 13.77 -8.77 7.93
CA CYS A 58 13.63 -7.85 6.80
C CYS A 58 15.00 -7.26 6.45
N ASP A 59 15.33 -7.24 5.18
CA ASP A 59 16.50 -6.54 4.66
C ASP A 59 16.04 -5.20 4.07
N LEU A 60 16.57 -4.11 4.61
CA LEU A 60 16.23 -2.76 4.21
C LEU A 60 17.30 -2.21 3.28
N GLU A 61 16.88 -1.68 2.14
CA GLU A 61 17.65 -0.76 1.31
C GLU A 61 17.11 0.64 1.53
N ILE A 62 17.89 1.50 2.17
CA ILE A 62 17.49 2.87 2.53
C ILE A 62 18.22 3.82 1.60
N LEU A 63 17.45 4.58 0.85
CA LEU A 63 17.96 5.58 -0.06
C LEU A 63 17.86 6.97 0.59
N ASP A 64 19.00 7.51 0.98
CA ASP A 64 19.14 8.90 1.43
C ASP A 64 19.33 9.81 0.23
N THR A 65 18.41 10.74 0.01
CA THR A 65 18.38 11.57 -1.18
C THR A 65 18.87 13.00 -0.90
N ALA A 66 19.42 13.63 -1.93
CA ALA A 66 19.72 15.06 -1.87
C ALA A 66 18.45 15.88 -1.59
N GLY A 67 18.60 16.91 -0.77
CA GLY A 67 17.50 17.84 -0.45
C GLY A 67 17.18 18.86 -1.55
N VAL A 68 17.92 18.88 -2.65
CA VAL A 68 17.82 19.94 -3.65
C VAL A 68 16.91 19.54 -4.80
N ALA A 69 16.08 20.48 -5.27
CA ALA A 69 15.15 20.34 -6.37
C ALA A 69 15.80 19.96 -7.74
N GLN A 70 17.12 19.96 -7.83
CA GLN A 70 17.88 19.89 -9.07
C GLN A 70 17.83 18.53 -9.81
N PHE A 71 17.44 17.44 -9.15
CA PHE A 71 17.45 16.09 -9.73
C PHE A 71 16.05 15.47 -9.87
N THR A 72 15.14 16.17 -10.53
CA THR A 72 13.73 15.76 -10.67
C THR A 72 13.58 14.37 -11.32
N ALA A 73 14.35 14.06 -12.36
CA ALA A 73 14.28 12.78 -13.05
C ALA A 73 14.77 11.61 -12.17
N MET A 74 15.85 11.80 -11.43
CA MET A 74 16.36 10.78 -10.49
C MET A 74 15.36 10.55 -9.35
N ARG A 75 14.77 11.63 -8.82
CA ARG A 75 13.75 11.53 -7.76
C ARG A 75 12.57 10.68 -8.20
N GLU A 76 12.09 10.81 -9.44
CA GLU A 76 11.03 9.96 -9.97
C GLU A 76 11.40 8.48 -9.98
N LEU A 77 12.64 8.14 -10.32
CA LEU A 77 13.12 6.75 -10.28
C LEU A 77 13.13 6.21 -8.86
N TYR A 78 13.57 7.01 -7.89
CA TYR A 78 13.56 6.63 -6.47
C TYR A 78 12.16 6.40 -5.96
N ILE A 79 11.25 7.33 -6.26
CA ILE A 79 9.84 7.19 -5.89
C ILE A 79 9.24 5.94 -6.55
N LYS A 80 9.48 5.68 -7.83
CA LYS A 80 8.98 4.49 -8.52
C LYS A 80 9.44 3.20 -7.86
N SER A 81 10.72 3.11 -7.49
CA SER A 81 11.32 1.89 -6.90
C SER A 81 11.01 1.73 -5.39
N GLY A 82 10.79 2.83 -4.65
CA GLY A 82 10.55 2.80 -3.21
C GLY A 82 9.27 2.05 -2.85
N LYS A 83 9.30 1.27 -1.79
CA LYS A 83 8.12 0.60 -1.21
C LYS A 83 7.50 1.41 -0.07
N GLY A 84 8.31 2.21 0.63
CA GLY A 84 7.89 3.12 1.69
C GLY A 84 8.70 4.41 1.70
N PHE A 85 8.17 5.44 2.35
CA PHE A 85 8.74 6.78 2.32
C PHE A 85 8.79 7.40 3.71
N LEU A 86 9.94 7.97 4.06
CA LEU A 86 10.09 8.85 5.20
C LEU A 86 10.10 10.29 4.69
N LEU A 87 9.13 11.08 5.10
CA LEU A 87 8.95 12.46 4.70
C LEU A 87 9.42 13.35 5.84
N VAL A 88 10.61 13.95 5.67
CA VAL A 88 11.35 14.63 6.76
C VAL A 88 11.33 16.14 6.57
N TYR A 89 10.87 16.87 7.60
CA TYR A 89 11.03 18.30 7.74
C TYR A 89 11.86 18.62 9.00
N SER A 90 12.30 19.86 9.16
CA SER A 90 12.97 20.34 10.39
C SER A 90 11.99 21.15 11.21
N VAL A 91 11.92 20.93 12.53
CA VAL A 91 11.11 21.75 13.44
C VAL A 91 11.60 23.19 13.53
N THR A 92 12.83 23.45 13.06
CA THR A 92 13.47 24.77 13.02
C THR A 92 13.30 25.52 11.69
N ASP A 93 12.53 24.94 10.71
CA ASP A 93 12.37 25.52 9.38
C ASP A 93 10.97 25.27 8.80
N GLU A 94 10.13 26.31 8.80
CA GLU A 94 8.77 26.28 8.30
C GLU A 94 8.70 25.99 6.79
N ASN A 95 9.68 26.49 6.01
CA ASN A 95 9.72 26.24 4.58
C ASN A 95 9.91 24.77 4.26
N SER A 96 10.65 24.04 5.10
CA SER A 96 10.88 22.61 4.92
C SER A 96 9.59 21.79 5.00
N LEU A 97 8.64 22.19 5.85
CA LEU A 97 7.32 21.57 5.92
C LEU A 97 6.47 21.90 4.69
N THR A 98 6.52 23.15 4.22
CA THR A 98 5.81 23.59 3.01
C THR A 98 6.29 22.84 1.76
N GLU A 99 7.61 22.67 1.59
CA GLU A 99 8.18 21.89 0.48
C GLU A 99 7.76 20.40 0.56
N LEU A 100 7.61 19.87 1.76
CA LEU A 100 7.24 18.48 2.00
C LEU A 100 5.81 18.18 1.51
N LEU A 101 4.88 19.15 1.58
CA LEU A 101 3.54 19.02 1.04
C LEU A 101 3.58 18.70 -0.47
N ALA A 102 4.39 19.44 -1.22
CA ALA A 102 4.56 19.22 -2.66
C ALA A 102 5.24 17.87 -2.97
N LEU A 103 6.21 17.46 -2.14
CA LEU A 103 6.87 16.16 -2.28
C LEU A 103 5.90 14.99 -2.08
N ARG A 104 5.04 15.06 -1.07
CA ARG A 104 4.00 14.04 -0.86
C ARG A 104 3.09 13.89 -2.07
N GLU A 105 2.56 14.99 -2.60
CA GLU A 105 1.70 14.95 -3.79
C GLU A 105 2.43 14.32 -5.00
N GLN A 106 3.73 14.60 -5.15
CA GLN A 106 4.55 13.96 -6.16
C GLN A 106 4.64 12.44 -5.94
N VAL A 107 4.83 11.98 -4.69
CA VAL A 107 4.87 10.54 -4.36
C VAL A 107 3.55 9.87 -4.71
N LEU A 108 2.42 10.41 -4.28
CA LEU A 108 1.10 9.83 -4.56
C LEU A 108 0.83 9.74 -6.07
N ARG A 109 1.13 10.80 -6.81
CA ARG A 109 0.97 10.84 -8.27
C ARG A 109 1.82 9.80 -8.98
N ILE A 110 3.10 9.65 -8.61
CA ILE A 110 4.02 8.69 -9.26
C ILE A 110 3.65 7.24 -8.89
N LYS A 111 3.16 7.02 -7.67
CA LYS A 111 2.68 5.71 -7.20
C LYS A 111 1.30 5.34 -7.70
N ASP A 112 0.58 6.30 -8.28
CA ASP A 112 -0.81 6.13 -8.73
C ASP A 112 -1.67 5.46 -7.64
N SER A 113 -1.55 5.96 -6.41
CA SER A 113 -2.18 5.37 -5.23
C SER A 113 -2.26 6.37 -4.09
N ASP A 114 -3.42 6.48 -3.46
CA ASP A 114 -3.62 7.29 -2.26
C ASP A 114 -3.14 6.58 -0.98
N ASN A 115 -2.98 5.26 -1.04
CA ASN A 115 -2.52 4.44 0.08
C ASN A 115 -1.06 4.02 -0.14
N VAL A 116 -0.13 4.93 0.10
CA VAL A 116 1.31 4.69 0.01
C VAL A 116 1.88 4.61 1.42
N PRO A 117 2.66 3.55 1.77
CA PRO A 117 3.36 3.49 3.05
C PRO A 117 4.26 4.70 3.24
N MET A 118 3.97 5.54 4.25
CA MET A 118 4.75 6.73 4.56
C MET A 118 4.66 7.10 6.03
N VAL A 119 5.70 7.79 6.50
CA VAL A 119 5.79 8.35 7.85
C VAL A 119 6.22 9.81 7.72
N LEU A 120 5.56 10.70 8.45
CA LEU A 120 5.93 12.11 8.60
C LEU A 120 6.91 12.24 9.76
N ILE A 121 8.03 12.94 9.54
CA ILE A 121 9.09 13.12 10.54
C ILE A 121 9.37 14.62 10.72
N GLY A 122 9.19 15.11 11.95
CA GLY A 122 9.68 16.43 12.40
C GLY A 122 11.03 16.25 13.09
N ASN A 123 12.13 16.44 12.35
CA ASN A 123 13.48 16.22 12.89
C ASN A 123 14.05 17.46 13.58
N LYS A 124 15.13 17.27 14.34
CA LYS A 124 15.83 18.25 15.18
C LYS A 124 15.00 18.72 16.38
N SER A 125 14.18 17.82 16.95
CA SER A 125 13.37 18.12 18.15
C SER A 125 14.20 18.49 19.38
N ASP A 126 15.51 18.26 19.33
CA ASP A 126 16.49 18.69 20.35
C ASP A 126 16.81 20.19 20.32
N LEU A 127 16.56 20.87 19.21
CA LEU A 127 16.82 22.30 19.03
C LEU A 127 15.59 23.13 19.46
N GLU A 128 15.21 23.03 20.73
CA GLU A 128 14.00 23.67 21.26
C GLU A 128 14.08 25.23 21.25
N GLU A 129 15.28 25.78 21.39
CA GLU A 129 15.49 27.23 21.33
C GLU A 129 15.30 27.82 19.93
N ASP A 130 15.55 27.01 18.89
CA ASP A 130 15.39 27.36 17.47
C ASP A 130 14.08 26.90 16.88
N ARG A 131 13.21 26.26 17.66
CA ARG A 131 11.94 25.71 17.19
C ARG A 131 11.01 26.79 16.66
N VAL A 132 10.52 26.60 15.43
CA VAL A 132 9.51 27.47 14.79
C VAL A 132 8.19 26.70 14.51
N LEU A 133 8.24 25.38 14.46
CA LEU A 133 7.07 24.53 14.26
C LEU A 133 6.76 23.75 15.53
N SER A 134 5.51 23.84 15.98
CA SER A 134 5.03 23.09 17.13
C SER A 134 4.74 21.62 16.79
N VAL A 135 4.60 20.77 17.81
CA VAL A 135 4.14 19.39 17.65
C VAL A 135 2.76 19.35 17.00
N GLU A 136 1.88 20.29 17.38
CA GLU A 136 0.53 20.42 16.86
C GLU A 136 0.50 20.69 15.35
N ASP A 137 1.49 21.38 14.80
CA ASP A 137 1.57 21.63 13.36
C ASP A 137 1.88 20.34 12.60
N GLY A 138 2.78 19.49 13.11
CA GLY A 138 3.03 18.15 12.58
C GLY A 138 1.79 17.24 12.68
N VAL A 139 1.10 17.27 13.82
CA VAL A 139 -0.15 16.52 14.03
C VAL A 139 -1.25 16.95 13.05
N LYS A 140 -1.42 18.26 12.80
CA LYS A 140 -2.39 18.78 11.82
C LYS A 140 -2.09 18.24 10.42
N VAL A 141 -0.82 18.27 9.99
CA VAL A 141 -0.40 17.75 8.69
C VAL A 141 -0.65 16.23 8.61
N SER A 142 -0.30 15.48 9.64
CA SER A 142 -0.59 14.06 9.75
C SER A 142 -2.09 13.75 9.53
N GLN A 143 -2.96 14.49 10.22
CA GLN A 143 -4.42 14.34 10.10
C GLN A 143 -4.94 14.70 8.70
N GLN A 144 -4.45 15.78 8.10
CA GLN A 144 -4.79 16.19 6.73
C GLN A 144 -4.38 15.12 5.70
N TRP A 145 -3.34 14.36 6.00
CA TRP A 145 -2.86 13.28 5.14
C TRP A 145 -3.55 11.93 5.37
N GLY A 146 -4.64 11.91 6.14
CA GLY A 146 -5.38 10.69 6.46
C GLY A 146 -4.79 9.93 7.65
N SER A 147 -4.29 10.67 8.64
CA SER A 147 -3.66 10.12 9.86
C SER A 147 -2.41 9.29 9.55
N VAL A 148 -1.55 9.81 8.68
CA VAL A 148 -0.22 9.24 8.45
C VAL A 148 0.57 9.29 9.78
N PRO A 149 1.26 8.22 10.19
CA PRO A 149 2.08 8.23 11.39
C PRO A 149 3.06 9.40 11.41
N PHE A 150 3.12 10.08 12.54
CA PHE A 150 3.96 11.24 12.77
C PHE A 150 4.87 11.03 13.98
N TYR A 151 6.15 11.33 13.80
CA TYR A 151 7.15 11.27 14.85
C TYR A 151 7.97 12.56 14.87
N GLU A 152 8.13 13.17 16.03
CA GLU A 152 9.25 14.09 16.23
C GLU A 152 10.49 13.28 16.55
N THR A 153 11.58 13.58 15.86
CA THR A 153 12.85 12.84 15.99
C THR A 153 14.00 13.76 16.34
N SER A 154 14.98 13.21 17.06
CA SER A 154 16.31 13.78 17.18
C SER A 154 17.33 12.75 16.71
N ALA A 155 18.04 13.08 15.63
CA ALA A 155 19.17 12.27 15.19
C ALA A 155 20.32 12.31 16.20
N MET A 156 20.49 13.42 16.93
CA MET A 156 21.52 13.58 17.96
C MET A 156 21.30 12.63 19.14
N TYR A 157 20.08 12.56 19.65
CA TYR A 157 19.72 11.72 20.82
C TYR A 157 19.08 10.39 20.45
N LYS A 158 18.95 10.08 19.16
CA LYS A 158 18.29 8.87 18.64
C LYS A 158 16.82 8.74 19.03
N THR A 159 16.17 9.86 19.38
CA THR A 159 14.75 9.86 19.79
C THR A 159 13.86 9.51 18.60
N ASN A 160 12.98 8.49 18.75
CA ASN A 160 11.99 8.03 17.77
C ASN A 160 12.54 7.69 16.37
N VAL A 161 13.85 7.53 16.22
CA VAL A 161 14.48 7.21 14.93
C VAL A 161 14.16 5.78 14.52
N ASP A 162 14.37 4.83 15.42
CA ASP A 162 14.11 3.41 15.15
C ASP A 162 12.59 3.17 14.95
N GLU A 163 11.74 3.83 15.73
CA GLU A 163 10.28 3.74 15.67
C GLU A 163 9.75 4.17 14.30
N ALA A 164 10.24 5.28 13.76
CA ALA A 164 9.82 5.79 12.46
C ALA A 164 10.16 4.82 11.31
N PHE A 165 11.36 4.22 11.33
CA PHE A 165 11.73 3.20 10.33
C PHE A 165 10.95 1.90 10.49
N ILE A 166 10.73 1.44 11.72
CA ILE A 166 9.94 0.23 12.00
C ILE A 166 8.50 0.43 11.54
N ASP A 167 7.91 1.60 11.77
CA ASP A 167 6.53 1.87 11.40
C ASP A 167 6.34 1.84 9.87
N VAL A 168 7.20 2.48 9.09
CA VAL A 168 7.09 2.42 7.63
C VAL A 168 7.24 0.98 7.11
N VAL A 169 8.09 0.15 7.73
CA VAL A 169 8.23 -1.27 7.39
C VAL A 169 6.94 -2.03 7.70
N ARG A 170 6.31 -1.79 8.85
CA ARG A 170 5.01 -2.39 9.19
C ARG A 170 3.93 -2.04 8.18
N GLN A 171 3.86 -0.78 7.75
CA GLN A 171 2.91 -0.36 6.71
C GLN A 171 3.15 -1.10 5.39
N ILE A 172 4.41 -1.27 4.96
CA ILE A 172 4.76 -2.04 3.76
C ILE A 172 4.28 -3.49 3.90
N MET A 173 4.57 -4.14 5.04
CA MET A 173 4.17 -5.52 5.30
C MET A 173 2.66 -5.70 5.29
N LEU A 174 1.92 -4.78 5.89
CA LEU A 174 0.45 -4.79 5.90
C LEU A 174 -0.11 -4.64 4.49
N LYS A 175 0.42 -3.71 3.70
CA LYS A 175 0.01 -3.50 2.31
C LYS A 175 0.28 -4.74 1.45
N GLU A 176 1.44 -5.37 1.57
CA GLU A 176 1.78 -6.59 0.84
C GLU A 176 0.86 -7.77 1.23
N ALA A 177 0.51 -7.87 2.53
CA ALA A 177 -0.45 -8.87 3.00
C ALA A 177 -1.85 -8.66 2.41
N GLN A 178 -2.33 -7.40 2.37
CA GLN A 178 -3.62 -7.05 1.75
C GLN A 178 -3.65 -7.41 0.26
N ILE A 179 -2.65 -6.99 -0.52
CA ILE A 179 -2.53 -7.32 -1.94
C ILE A 179 -2.52 -8.85 -2.18
N SER A 180 -1.82 -9.58 -1.31
CA SER A 180 -1.74 -11.04 -1.40
C SER A 180 -3.09 -11.71 -1.11
N ALA A 181 -3.84 -11.21 -0.13
CA ALA A 181 -5.18 -11.69 0.21
C ALA A 181 -6.17 -11.42 -0.93
N GLU A 182 -6.17 -10.21 -1.50
CA GLU A 182 -7.02 -9.84 -2.63
C GLU A 182 -6.75 -10.71 -3.88
N LYS A 183 -5.48 -10.93 -4.21
CA LYS A 183 -5.10 -11.82 -5.32
C LYS A 183 -5.56 -13.27 -5.09
N LYS A 184 -5.54 -13.74 -3.85
CA LYS A 184 -6.03 -15.08 -3.50
C LYS A 184 -7.54 -15.18 -3.67
N GLN A 185 -8.29 -14.20 -3.18
CA GLN A 185 -9.75 -14.13 -3.35
C GLN A 185 -10.16 -14.05 -4.83
N GLN A 186 -9.49 -13.23 -5.63
CA GLN A 186 -9.75 -13.14 -7.06
C GLN A 186 -9.52 -14.47 -7.78
N LYS A 187 -8.45 -15.18 -7.45
CA LYS A 187 -8.19 -16.52 -8.02
C LYS A 187 -9.24 -17.55 -7.62
N GLU A 188 -9.74 -17.50 -6.40
CA GLU A 188 -10.79 -18.39 -5.92
C GLU A 188 -12.13 -18.10 -6.62
N MET A 189 -12.51 -16.81 -6.76
CA MET A 189 -13.71 -16.42 -7.53
C MET A 189 -13.63 -16.86 -9.00
N GLN A 190 -12.48 -16.66 -9.66
CA GLN A 190 -12.29 -17.11 -11.04
C GLN A 190 -12.43 -18.63 -11.20
N LYS A 191 -11.93 -19.40 -10.22
CA LYS A 191 -12.10 -20.87 -10.23
C LYS A 191 -13.56 -21.28 -10.05
N GLN A 192 -14.31 -20.63 -9.17
CA GLN A 192 -15.73 -20.90 -8.98
C GLN A 192 -16.54 -20.59 -10.25
N GLN A 193 -16.32 -19.44 -10.87
CA GLN A 193 -16.98 -19.07 -12.13
C GLN A 193 -16.65 -20.05 -13.28
N ALA A 194 -15.42 -20.54 -13.36
CA ALA A 194 -15.03 -21.52 -14.37
C ALA A 194 -15.72 -22.88 -14.15
N LEU A 195 -15.91 -23.30 -12.89
CA LEU A 195 -16.62 -24.51 -12.53
C LEU A 195 -18.12 -24.42 -12.87
N GLU A 196 -18.75 -23.29 -12.59
CA GLU A 196 -20.17 -23.05 -12.91
C GLU A 196 -20.41 -22.98 -14.42
N ALA A 197 -19.53 -22.32 -15.18
CA ALA A 197 -19.58 -22.27 -16.64
C ALA A 197 -19.35 -23.66 -17.29
N GLY A 198 -18.50 -24.51 -16.70
CA GLY A 198 -18.28 -25.88 -17.12
C GLY A 198 -19.50 -26.76 -16.89
N ASN A 199 -20.21 -26.57 -15.78
CA ASN A 199 -21.40 -27.33 -15.42
C ASN A 199 -22.62 -27.00 -16.32
N GLN A 200 -22.74 -25.72 -16.74
CA GLN A 200 -23.78 -25.29 -17.68
C GLN A 200 -23.58 -25.89 -19.09
N LYS A 201 -22.34 -26.02 -19.56
CA LYS A 201 -22.05 -26.64 -20.85
C LYS A 201 -22.30 -28.18 -20.85
N GLY A 202 -22.10 -28.82 -19.70
CA GLY A 202 -22.44 -30.28 -19.55
C GLY A 202 -23.94 -30.56 -19.55
N ALA A 203 -24.75 -29.63 -19.04
CA ALA A 203 -26.22 -29.76 -19.00
C ALA A 203 -26.88 -29.60 -20.39
N VAL A 204 -26.30 -28.80 -21.28
CA VAL A 204 -26.85 -28.58 -22.64
C VAL A 204 -26.51 -29.72 -23.60
N ASN A 205 -25.40 -30.40 -23.43
CA ASN A 205 -25.03 -31.57 -24.27
C ASN A 205 -25.73 -32.86 -23.87
N GLY A 206 -26.41 -32.92 -22.70
CA GLY A 206 -27.21 -34.11 -22.29
C GLY A 206 -28.62 -34.19 -22.89
N ILE A 207 -29.10 -33.12 -23.55
CA ILE A 207 -30.47 -33.06 -24.10
C ILE A 207 -30.51 -33.30 -25.63
N ALA A 208 -29.37 -33.38 -26.31
CA ALA A 208 -29.29 -33.56 -27.76
C ALA A 208 -29.28 -35.04 -28.24
N GLY A 209 -29.61 -35.99 -27.36
CA GLY A 209 -29.60 -37.45 -27.66
C GLY A 209 -30.92 -38.14 -27.44
N ILE A 210 -32.08 -37.51 -27.63
CA ILE A 210 -33.37 -38.18 -27.64
C ILE A 210 -33.90 -38.18 -29.08
N ASP A 211 -33.73 -39.32 -29.75
CA ASP A 211 -34.21 -39.56 -31.08
C ASP A 211 -35.70 -39.21 -31.22
N SER A 212 -36.02 -38.35 -32.18
CA SER A 212 -37.34 -37.85 -32.54
C SER A 212 -38.26 -38.86 -33.25
N GLU A 213 -37.96 -40.17 -33.21
CA GLU A 213 -38.72 -41.19 -33.95
C GLU A 213 -39.67 -42.08 -33.12
N SER A 214 -39.65 -41.96 -31.77
CA SER A 214 -40.52 -42.84 -30.94
C SER A 214 -41.75 -42.19 -30.33
N VAL A 215 -42.01 -40.92 -30.57
CA VAL A 215 -43.17 -40.19 -29.96
C VAL A 215 -44.37 -40.05 -30.90
N LEU A 216 -44.27 -40.42 -32.19
CA LEU A 216 -45.37 -40.25 -33.16
C LEU A 216 -46.34 -41.43 -33.25
N LYS A 217 -46.23 -42.49 -32.42
CA LYS A 217 -47.12 -43.66 -32.48
C LYS A 217 -48.03 -43.87 -31.26
N ARG A 218 -48.18 -42.96 -30.32
CA ARG A 218 -49.01 -43.16 -29.11
C ARG A 218 -50.08 -42.10 -28.83
N ASN A 219 -50.53 -41.31 -29.78
CA ASN A 219 -51.61 -40.37 -29.55
C ASN A 219 -52.66 -40.38 -30.68
N ARG A 220 -53.17 -41.58 -30.99
CA ARG A 220 -54.45 -41.75 -31.67
C ARG A 220 -55.30 -42.67 -30.85
N GLN A 221 -55.82 -42.19 -29.71
CA GLN A 221 -57.08 -42.67 -29.08
C GLN A 221 -57.34 -41.90 -27.81
N SER A 222 -58.18 -40.95 -27.90
CA SER A 222 -59.28 -40.59 -26.99
C SER A 222 -59.61 -39.12 -27.11
N VAL A 223 -60.43 -38.84 -28.06
CA VAL A 223 -61.29 -37.63 -28.06
C VAL A 223 -62.57 -38.03 -27.32
N SER A 224 -62.88 -37.32 -26.23
CA SER A 224 -64.27 -37.00 -25.90
C SER A 224 -64.34 -36.17 -24.60
N SER A 225 -64.94 -34.99 -24.75
CA SER A 225 -65.81 -34.26 -23.80
C SER A 225 -65.26 -33.86 -22.40
N LYS A 226 -65.17 -32.61 -22.06
CA LYS A 226 -66.25 -31.77 -21.53
C LYS A 226 -65.82 -30.34 -21.28
N ASN A 227 -66.60 -29.50 -21.83
CA ASN A 227 -66.76 -28.08 -21.64
C ASN A 227 -67.14 -27.73 -20.17
N THR A 228 -66.53 -26.70 -19.55
CA THR A 228 -67.27 -25.72 -18.75
C THR A 228 -66.45 -24.47 -18.42
N LYS A 229 -67.10 -23.37 -18.58
CA LYS A 229 -66.75 -21.97 -18.34
C LYS A 229 -66.47 -21.65 -16.87
N SER A 230 -65.59 -20.65 -16.60
CA SER A 230 -65.88 -19.51 -15.69
C SER A 230 -64.63 -18.63 -15.61
N ARG A 231 -64.66 -17.46 -16.21
CA ARG A 231 -64.81 -16.05 -15.74
C ARG A 231 -63.91 -15.58 -14.62
N SER A 232 -63.01 -14.70 -15.07
CA SER A 232 -62.71 -13.34 -14.56
C SER A 232 -62.47 -13.12 -13.07
N LYS A 233 -61.34 -12.48 -12.74
CA LYS A 233 -61.32 -11.11 -12.20
C LYS A 233 -59.92 -10.52 -12.13
N CYS A 234 -59.82 -9.39 -12.75
CA CYS A 234 -58.80 -8.36 -12.57
C CYS A 234 -58.89 -7.76 -11.16
N CYS A 235 -57.78 -7.38 -10.54
CA CYS A 235 -57.67 -6.19 -9.73
C CYS A 235 -56.23 -5.69 -9.63
N THR A 236 -56.11 -4.48 -10.09
CA THR A 236 -55.04 -3.50 -10.01
C THR A 236 -55.02 -2.81 -8.63
N ILE A 237 -53.94 -2.06 -8.37
CA ILE A 237 -53.74 -0.94 -7.38
C ILE A 237 -53.13 -1.41 -6.02
N VAL A 238 -52.04 -0.88 -5.51
CA VAL A 238 -51.43 0.50 -5.53
C VAL A 238 -49.90 0.34 -5.49
#